data_24bd90f7b1a775dde2b85891ba5c51f1
#
_entry.id   24bd90f7b1a775dde2b85891ba5c51f1
#
_cell.length_a   1.000
_cell.length_b   1.000
_cell.length_c   1.000
_cell.angle_alpha   90.00
_cell.angle_beta   90.00
_cell.angle_gamma   90.00
#
_symmetry.space_group_name_H-M   'P 1'
#
loop_
_entity.id
_entity.type
_entity.pdbx_description
1 polymer ?
#
loop_
_entity_poly.entity_id
_entity_poly.type
_entity_poly.pdbx_seq_one_letter_code
_entity_poly.pdbx_strand_id
1 'polypeptide(L)'
;MTGAERHESAAHFEVPRLVDALEAGLRREIARRGLVNPAMIGIETGGAWIAAALHARLALRDPLGFLNISFYRDDFSTVGVHPRVGPSRLPFKVEGRDILLIDDVLFTGRTIRAALNEIFDYGRPAQVVLGVLVERDGRQIPVQADCIGAHSDAAPNQRIKLVGPEPLRLITQAGNAP
;
A
#
# COMPACT_ATOMS: atom_id res chain seq x y z
N MET A 1 -45.58 -0.72 0.42
CA MET A 1 -44.59 -0.83 -0.67
C MET A 1 -43.73 0.42 -0.60
N THR A 2 -42.62 0.35 0.05
CA THR A 2 -41.67 1.48 0.14
C THR A 2 -40.29 0.89 -0.01
N GLY A 3 -39.68 1.21 -1.16
CA GLY A 3 -38.33 0.76 -1.48
C GLY A 3 -37.33 1.36 -0.51
N ALA A 4 -36.51 0.51 0.08
CA ALA A 4 -35.37 0.92 0.85
C ALA A 4 -34.32 1.53 -0.10
N GLU A 5 -34.23 2.84 -0.12
CA GLU A 5 -33.09 3.56 -0.69
C GLU A 5 -31.84 3.16 0.12
N ARG A 6 -31.01 2.36 -0.49
CA ARG A 6 -29.66 2.08 0.02
C ARG A 6 -28.84 3.37 -0.15
N HIS A 7 -28.63 4.08 0.93
CA HIS A 7 -27.63 5.13 1.00
C HIS A 7 -26.24 4.48 0.78
N GLU A 8 -25.81 4.44 -0.45
CA GLU A 8 -24.40 4.29 -0.82
C GLU A 8 -23.69 5.62 -0.55
N SER A 9 -23.29 5.87 0.69
CA SER A 9 -22.29 6.88 0.98
C SER A 9 -20.90 6.29 0.67
N ALA A 10 -20.64 6.03 -0.60
CA ALA A 10 -19.30 5.77 -1.07
C ALA A 10 -18.63 7.14 -1.22
N ALA A 11 -17.69 7.45 -0.33
CA ALA A 11 -16.73 8.49 -0.61
C ALA A 11 -16.07 8.13 -1.95
N HIS A 12 -16.35 8.90 -2.98
CA HIS A 12 -15.88 8.64 -4.35
C HIS A 12 -14.42 9.07 -4.41
N PHE A 13 -13.52 8.15 -4.04
CA PHE A 13 -12.08 8.38 -4.12
C PHE A 13 -11.64 8.33 -5.58
N GLU A 14 -11.32 9.48 -6.15
CA GLU A 14 -10.67 9.54 -7.45
C GLU A 14 -9.18 9.14 -7.29
N VAL A 15 -8.84 7.90 -7.64
CA VAL A 15 -7.49 7.34 -7.50
C VAL A 15 -6.40 8.27 -8.04
N PRO A 16 -6.55 8.94 -9.22
CA PRO A 16 -5.53 9.87 -9.71
C PRO A 16 -5.21 10.99 -8.72
N ARG A 17 -6.23 11.59 -8.07
CA ARG A 17 -6.01 12.65 -7.07
C ARG A 17 -5.31 12.14 -5.82
N LEU A 18 -5.60 10.91 -5.40
CA LEU A 18 -4.93 10.29 -4.27
C LEU A 18 -3.45 10.01 -4.59
N VAL A 19 -3.16 9.56 -5.79
CA VAL A 19 -1.78 9.36 -6.27
C VAL A 19 -1.03 10.70 -6.30
N ASP A 20 -1.67 11.79 -6.75
CA ASP A 20 -1.07 13.13 -6.76
C ASP A 20 -0.73 13.60 -5.33
N ALA A 21 -1.65 13.39 -4.39
CA ALA A 21 -1.43 13.74 -2.98
C ALA A 21 -0.29 12.92 -2.36
N LEU A 22 -0.26 11.62 -2.64
CA LEU A 22 0.77 10.70 -2.16
C LEU A 22 2.14 11.04 -2.75
N GLU A 23 2.21 11.35 -4.06
CA GLU A 23 3.44 11.82 -4.71
C GLU A 23 3.98 13.09 -4.03
N ALA A 24 3.11 14.08 -3.83
CA ALA A 24 3.50 15.32 -3.16
C ALA A 24 4.01 15.06 -1.72
N GLY A 25 3.38 14.13 -0.98
CA GLY A 25 3.83 13.66 0.32
C GLY A 25 5.22 13.05 0.26
N LEU A 26 5.45 12.11 -0.64
CA LEU A 26 6.75 11.45 -0.82
C LEU A 26 7.86 12.43 -1.21
N ARG A 27 7.60 13.38 -2.10
CA ARG A 27 8.57 14.43 -2.45
C ARG A 27 8.97 15.26 -1.23
N ARG A 28 8.01 15.62 -0.36
CA ARG A 28 8.30 16.34 0.90
C ARG A 28 9.16 15.49 1.84
N GLU A 29 8.85 14.21 2.01
CA GLU A 29 9.61 13.30 2.89
C GLU A 29 11.03 13.06 2.36
N ILE A 30 11.18 12.86 1.05
CA ILE A 30 12.49 12.73 0.39
C ILE A 30 13.36 13.97 0.68
N ALA A 31 12.79 15.15 0.47
CA ALA A 31 13.51 16.41 0.73
C ALA A 31 13.79 16.62 2.22
N ARG A 32 12.80 16.41 3.10
CA ARG A 32 12.91 16.62 4.54
C ARG A 32 13.94 15.71 5.19
N ARG A 33 14.03 14.46 4.76
CA ARG A 33 14.99 13.47 5.29
C ARG A 33 16.33 13.45 4.54
N GLY A 34 16.47 14.22 3.46
CA GLY A 34 17.66 14.25 2.63
C GLY A 34 17.95 12.91 1.95
N LEU A 35 16.90 12.19 1.52
CA LEU A 35 17.09 10.87 0.89
C LEU A 35 17.78 11.02 -0.45
N VAL A 36 18.89 10.29 -0.62
CA VAL A 36 19.67 10.31 -1.86
C VAL A 36 19.41 9.03 -2.64
N ASN A 37 18.76 9.17 -3.79
CA ASN A 37 18.43 8.04 -4.66
C ASN A 37 17.75 6.88 -3.92
N PRO A 38 16.59 7.11 -3.26
CA PRO A 38 15.88 6.05 -2.57
C PRO A 38 15.41 4.96 -3.54
N ALA A 39 15.41 3.71 -3.11
CA ALA A 39 14.81 2.62 -3.85
C ALA A 39 13.33 2.49 -3.46
N MET A 40 12.47 2.12 -4.42
CA MET A 40 11.05 1.95 -4.17
C MET A 40 10.65 0.47 -4.19
N ILE A 41 9.76 0.09 -3.27
CA ILE A 41 9.20 -1.24 -3.15
C ILE A 41 7.68 -1.12 -3.08
N GLY A 42 6.97 -1.82 -3.96
CA GLY A 42 5.51 -1.97 -3.91
C GLY A 42 5.10 -3.31 -3.33
N ILE A 43 4.12 -3.32 -2.42
CA ILE A 43 3.53 -4.54 -1.89
C ILE A 43 2.50 -5.06 -2.89
N GLU A 44 2.66 -6.32 -3.34
CA GLU A 44 1.72 -6.95 -4.26
C GLU A 44 0.37 -7.22 -3.57
N THR A 45 -0.78 -6.94 -4.23
CA THR A 45 -0.90 -6.55 -5.65
C THR A 45 -1.16 -5.04 -5.81
N GLY A 46 -2.02 -4.44 -5.00
CA GLY A 46 -2.46 -3.06 -5.14
C GLY A 46 -1.34 -2.04 -4.92
N GLY A 47 -0.51 -2.25 -3.90
CA GLY A 47 0.67 -1.42 -3.64
C GLY A 47 1.65 -1.40 -4.80
N ALA A 48 1.82 -2.52 -5.52
CA ALA A 48 2.67 -2.59 -6.70
C ALA A 48 2.17 -1.71 -7.86
N TRP A 49 0.86 -1.63 -8.07
CA TRP A 49 0.28 -0.75 -9.10
C TRP A 49 0.50 0.73 -8.77
N ILE A 50 0.30 1.11 -7.52
CA ILE A 50 0.55 2.49 -7.05
C ILE A 50 2.04 2.81 -7.12
N ALA A 51 2.91 1.90 -6.69
CA ALA A 51 4.35 2.06 -6.76
C ALA A 51 4.84 2.25 -8.20
N ALA A 52 4.30 1.52 -9.18
CA ALA A 52 4.67 1.67 -10.58
C ALA A 52 4.35 3.10 -11.10
N ALA A 53 3.17 3.63 -10.77
CA ALA A 53 2.80 5.00 -11.15
C ALA A 53 3.71 6.04 -10.48
N LEU A 54 3.99 5.90 -9.18
CA LEU A 54 4.83 6.82 -8.40
C LEU A 54 6.30 6.75 -8.82
N HIS A 55 6.82 5.56 -9.09
CA HIS A 55 8.20 5.35 -9.51
C HIS A 55 8.53 6.15 -10.78
N ALA A 56 7.65 6.08 -11.79
CA ALA A 56 7.79 6.84 -13.02
C ALA A 56 7.73 8.35 -12.77
N ARG A 57 6.78 8.82 -11.96
CA ARG A 57 6.58 10.24 -11.63
C ARG A 57 7.72 10.83 -10.82
N LEU A 58 8.28 10.07 -9.89
CA LEU A 58 9.42 10.49 -9.06
C LEU A 58 10.75 10.37 -9.80
N ALA A 59 10.77 9.79 -11.00
CA ALA A 59 11.96 9.55 -11.83
C ALA A 59 13.09 8.85 -11.04
N LEU A 60 12.74 7.80 -10.29
CA LEU A 60 13.69 7.04 -9.49
C LEU A 60 14.64 6.24 -10.40
N ARG A 61 15.91 6.13 -10.01
CA ARG A 61 16.97 5.55 -10.86
C ARG A 61 16.97 4.02 -10.82
N ASP A 62 16.81 3.45 -9.62
CA ASP A 62 16.85 1.99 -9.46
C ASP A 62 15.54 1.37 -9.96
N PRO A 63 15.57 0.15 -10.48
CA PRO A 63 14.35 -0.54 -10.85
C PRO A 63 13.41 -0.73 -9.66
N LEU A 64 12.10 -0.75 -9.92
CA LEU A 64 11.08 -0.97 -8.89
C LEU A 64 11.18 -2.39 -8.31
N GLY A 65 11.17 -2.48 -6.99
CA GLY A 65 11.09 -3.74 -6.24
C GLY A 65 9.65 -4.12 -5.91
N PHE A 66 9.41 -5.42 -5.70
CA PHE A 66 8.10 -5.97 -5.36
C PHE A 66 8.21 -6.95 -4.20
N LEU A 67 7.33 -6.81 -3.21
CA LEU A 67 7.16 -7.77 -2.13
C LEU A 67 5.87 -8.55 -2.30
N ASN A 68 5.98 -9.87 -2.22
CA ASN A 68 4.84 -10.75 -2.15
C ASN A 68 4.70 -11.32 -0.74
N ILE A 69 3.79 -10.73 0.03
CA ILE A 69 3.52 -11.11 1.42
C ILE A 69 2.19 -11.86 1.56
N SER A 70 1.72 -12.51 0.51
CA SER A 70 0.42 -13.20 0.49
C SER A 70 0.26 -14.23 1.61
N PHE A 71 1.35 -14.87 2.04
CA PHE A 71 1.35 -15.82 3.16
C PHE A 71 1.06 -15.21 4.52
N TYR A 72 1.15 -13.89 4.66
CA TYR A 72 1.01 -13.17 5.93
C TYR A 72 -0.27 -12.34 6.03
N ARG A 73 -1.16 -12.43 5.02
CA ARG A 73 -2.46 -11.73 5.04
C ARG A 73 -3.51 -12.55 5.77
N ASP A 74 -4.31 -11.89 6.59
CA ASP A 74 -5.41 -12.50 7.36
C ASP A 74 -6.49 -13.17 6.46
N ASP A 75 -6.48 -12.88 5.16
CA ASP A 75 -7.41 -13.45 4.17
C ASP A 75 -7.02 -14.88 3.70
N PHE A 76 -5.89 -15.41 4.15
CA PHE A 76 -5.38 -16.70 3.67
C PHE A 76 -6.19 -17.92 4.09
N SER A 77 -7.05 -17.77 5.11
CA SER A 77 -7.82 -18.88 5.66
C SER A 77 -9.07 -19.27 4.84
N THR A 78 -9.47 -18.46 3.86
CA THR A 78 -10.75 -18.63 3.15
C THR A 78 -10.65 -18.87 1.65
N VAL A 79 -9.48 -18.69 1.03
CA VAL A 79 -9.31 -18.89 -0.42
C VAL A 79 -8.12 -19.83 -0.64
N GLY A 80 -8.40 -21.01 -1.20
CA GLY A 80 -7.38 -22.00 -1.52
C GLY A 80 -6.18 -21.42 -2.30
N VAL A 81 -5.05 -22.09 -2.23
CA VAL A 81 -3.76 -21.73 -2.83
C VAL A 81 -3.95 -21.17 -4.24
N HIS A 82 -3.79 -19.84 -4.40
CA HIS A 82 -3.75 -19.24 -5.72
C HIS A 82 -2.42 -19.55 -6.40
N PRO A 83 -2.41 -20.12 -7.62
CA PRO A 83 -1.19 -20.59 -8.30
C PRO A 83 -0.28 -19.48 -8.84
N ARG A 84 -0.47 -18.22 -8.45
CA ARG A 84 0.27 -17.04 -8.94
C ARG A 84 1.05 -16.28 -7.87
N VAL A 85 1.39 -16.92 -6.77
CA VAL A 85 2.25 -16.31 -5.75
C VAL A 85 3.70 -16.50 -6.19
N GLY A 86 4.26 -15.49 -6.87
CA GLY A 86 5.70 -15.45 -7.17
C GLY A 86 6.50 -15.01 -5.94
N PRO A 87 7.83 -15.28 -5.92
CA PRO A 87 8.71 -14.79 -4.87
C PRO A 87 8.82 -13.26 -4.93
N SER A 88 9.12 -12.64 -3.80
CA SER A 88 9.51 -11.22 -3.76
C SER A 88 10.72 -10.98 -4.64
N ARG A 89 10.79 -9.79 -5.22
CA ARG A 89 11.84 -9.42 -6.18
C ARG A 89 12.35 -8.02 -5.88
N LEU A 90 13.53 -7.94 -5.29
CA LEU A 90 14.23 -6.69 -5.00
C LEU A 90 15.49 -6.61 -5.89
N PRO A 91 15.45 -5.87 -7.02
CA PRO A 91 16.53 -5.82 -7.99
C PRO A 91 17.68 -4.87 -7.57
N PHE A 92 17.81 -4.58 -6.29
CA PHE A 92 18.83 -3.73 -5.69
C PHE A 92 19.25 -4.27 -4.32
N LYS A 93 20.36 -3.81 -3.80
CA LYS A 93 20.78 -4.13 -2.42
C LYS A 93 19.96 -3.31 -1.43
N VAL A 94 19.42 -3.96 -0.40
CA VAL A 94 18.68 -3.32 0.69
C VAL A 94 19.60 -2.71 1.73
N GLU A 95 20.74 -3.35 1.96
CA GLU A 95 21.71 -2.91 2.99
C GLU A 95 22.10 -1.44 2.83
N GLY A 96 21.86 -0.65 3.88
CA GLY A 96 22.17 0.78 3.93
C GLY A 96 21.36 1.68 2.99
N ARG A 97 20.30 1.18 2.35
CA ARG A 97 19.49 1.95 1.40
C ARG A 97 18.35 2.66 2.10
N ASP A 98 18.01 3.83 1.58
CA ASP A 98 16.74 4.49 1.84
C ASP A 98 15.66 3.81 1.00
N ILE A 99 14.58 3.36 1.64
CA ILE A 99 13.48 2.62 1.00
C ILE A 99 12.19 3.43 1.06
N LEU A 100 11.50 3.55 -0.07
CA LEU A 100 10.11 3.99 -0.15
C LEU A 100 9.23 2.76 -0.27
N LEU A 101 8.54 2.39 0.80
CA LEU A 101 7.61 1.25 0.84
C LEU A 101 6.20 1.73 0.54
N ILE A 102 5.56 1.16 -0.49
CA ILE A 102 4.27 1.60 -0.99
C ILE A 102 3.22 0.49 -0.87
N ASP A 103 2.06 0.84 -0.30
CA ASP A 103 0.90 -0.05 -0.24
C ASP A 103 -0.38 0.71 -0.67
N ASP A 104 -1.45 -0.04 -0.97
CA ASP A 104 -2.74 0.54 -1.36
C ASP A 104 -3.57 0.96 -0.14
N VAL A 105 -3.70 0.10 0.87
CA VAL A 105 -4.55 0.37 2.04
C VAL A 105 -3.85 -0.01 3.35
N LEU A 106 -3.66 0.96 4.22
CA LEU A 106 -3.20 0.74 5.59
C LEU A 106 -4.42 0.65 6.52
N PHE A 107 -4.61 -0.52 7.12
CA PHE A 107 -5.68 -0.79 8.08
C PHE A 107 -5.11 -1.22 9.45
N THR A 108 -4.92 -2.50 9.67
CA THR A 108 -4.42 -3.02 10.96
C THR A 108 -2.93 -2.80 11.18
N GLY A 109 -2.15 -2.66 10.11
CA GLY A 109 -0.69 -2.60 10.11
C GLY A 109 -0.01 -3.96 9.94
N ARG A 110 -0.75 -5.08 9.94
CA ARG A 110 -0.18 -6.43 9.85
C ARG A 110 0.56 -6.67 8.53
N THR A 111 0.00 -6.20 7.42
CA THR A 111 0.63 -6.23 6.09
C THR A 111 1.99 -5.54 6.11
N ILE A 112 2.04 -4.32 6.67
CA ILE A 112 3.28 -3.54 6.73
C ILE A 112 4.32 -4.19 7.65
N ARG A 113 3.89 -4.76 8.79
CA ARG A 113 4.80 -5.53 9.65
C ARG A 113 5.44 -6.68 8.89
N ALA A 114 4.64 -7.45 8.13
CA ALA A 114 5.14 -8.57 7.33
C ALA A 114 6.12 -8.08 6.25
N ALA A 115 5.78 -6.99 5.57
CA ALA A 115 6.65 -6.38 4.55
C ALA A 115 7.99 -5.91 5.15
N LEU A 116 7.96 -5.29 6.34
CA LEU A 116 9.19 -4.88 7.02
C LEU A 116 10.04 -6.10 7.40
N ASN A 117 9.47 -7.18 7.93
CA ASN A 117 10.22 -8.39 8.23
C ASN A 117 10.94 -8.90 6.97
N GLU A 118 10.21 -9.00 5.86
CA GLU A 118 10.80 -9.48 4.61
C GLU A 118 11.89 -8.55 4.06
N ILE A 119 11.70 -7.22 4.12
CA ILE A 119 12.75 -6.27 3.73
C ILE A 119 14.04 -6.52 4.55
N PHE A 120 13.91 -6.72 5.88
CA PHE A 120 15.05 -6.96 6.75
C PHE A 120 15.73 -8.32 6.52
N ASP A 121 15.03 -9.31 5.94
CA ASP A 121 15.64 -10.56 5.49
C ASP A 121 16.55 -10.37 4.27
N TYR A 122 16.30 -9.34 3.44
CA TYR A 122 17.15 -8.96 2.32
C TYR A 122 18.34 -8.08 2.71
N GLY A 123 18.31 -7.46 3.89
CA GLY A 123 19.36 -6.58 4.40
C GLY A 123 18.79 -5.51 5.34
N ARG A 124 19.66 -4.75 5.97
CA ARG A 124 19.29 -3.68 6.88
C ARG A 124 19.20 -2.34 6.14
N PRO A 125 17.99 -1.81 5.84
CA PRO A 125 17.85 -0.49 5.23
C PRO A 125 18.35 0.60 6.17
N ALA A 126 18.80 1.73 5.63
CA ALA A 126 19.14 2.92 6.42
C ALA A 126 17.87 3.50 7.06
N GLN A 127 16.81 3.61 6.28
CA GLN A 127 15.48 3.99 6.75
C GLN A 127 14.40 3.51 5.77
N VAL A 128 13.17 3.42 6.24
CA VAL A 128 11.98 3.10 5.44
C VAL A 128 10.99 4.23 5.58
N VAL A 129 10.52 4.76 4.46
CA VAL A 129 9.41 5.73 4.39
C VAL A 129 8.19 4.98 3.87
N LEU A 130 7.11 4.98 4.64
CA LEU A 130 5.86 4.31 4.29
C LEU A 130 4.89 5.28 3.62
N GLY A 131 4.54 5.00 2.38
CA GLY A 131 3.49 5.69 1.64
C GLY A 131 2.30 4.77 1.38
N VAL A 132 1.07 5.21 1.65
CA VAL A 132 -0.14 4.44 1.38
C VAL A 132 -1.19 5.29 0.66
N LEU A 133 -1.92 4.67 -0.26
CA LEU A 133 -2.94 5.38 -1.00
C LEU A 133 -4.10 5.78 -0.09
N VAL A 134 -4.55 4.87 0.77
CA VAL A 134 -5.62 5.11 1.74
C VAL A 134 -5.21 4.58 3.11
N GLU A 135 -5.37 5.42 4.13
CA GLU A 135 -5.30 5.02 5.53
C GLU A 135 -6.70 4.96 6.12
N ARG A 136 -7.02 3.91 6.89
CA ARG A 136 -8.29 3.79 7.61
C ARG A 136 -8.07 3.52 9.10
N ASP A 137 -9.06 3.88 9.91
CA ASP A 137 -9.08 3.57 11.33
C ASP A 137 -9.17 2.06 11.59
N GLY A 138 -8.60 1.61 12.70
CA GLY A 138 -8.59 0.20 13.11
C GLY A 138 -7.20 -0.37 13.29
N ARG A 139 -6.22 0.50 13.60
CA ARG A 139 -4.84 0.10 13.85
C ARG A 139 -4.73 -0.88 15.00
N GLN A 140 -4.05 -2.01 14.78
CA GLN A 140 -3.78 -3.06 15.78
C GLN A 140 -2.28 -3.20 16.10
N ILE A 141 -1.41 -2.68 15.26
CA ILE A 141 0.05 -2.71 15.40
C ILE A 141 0.56 -1.28 15.29
N PRO A 142 1.56 -0.85 16.08
CA PRO A 142 2.04 0.54 16.12
C PRO A 142 2.88 0.89 14.87
N VAL A 143 2.23 0.85 13.72
CA VAL A 143 2.78 1.24 12.42
C VAL A 143 1.99 2.44 11.93
N GLN A 144 2.66 3.48 11.46
CA GLN A 144 2.06 4.69 10.93
C GLN A 144 2.63 5.00 9.55
N ALA A 145 1.79 5.45 8.63
CA ALA A 145 2.26 5.95 7.34
C ALA A 145 2.93 7.33 7.48
N ASP A 146 4.02 7.54 6.76
CA ASP A 146 4.66 8.85 6.63
C ASP A 146 3.92 9.75 5.63
N CYS A 147 3.33 9.13 4.60
CA CYS A 147 2.57 9.79 3.54
C CYS A 147 1.29 9.04 3.25
N ILE A 148 0.19 9.76 3.10
CA ILE A 148 -1.11 9.18 2.74
C ILE A 148 -1.72 9.95 1.55
N GLY A 149 -2.44 9.24 0.68
CA GLY A 149 -3.27 9.86 -0.35
C GLY A 149 -4.55 10.43 0.24
N ALA A 150 -5.25 9.64 1.05
CA ALA A 150 -6.41 10.07 1.82
C ALA A 150 -6.60 9.24 3.09
N HIS A 151 -7.33 9.81 4.04
CA HIS A 151 -7.90 9.07 5.17
C HIS A 151 -9.32 8.63 4.85
N SER A 152 -9.74 7.47 5.32
CA SER A 152 -11.09 6.94 5.11
C SER A 152 -11.74 6.54 6.42
N ASP A 153 -12.96 7.03 6.62
CA ASP A 153 -13.89 6.73 7.71
C ASP A 153 -14.81 5.54 7.41
N ALA A 154 -14.40 4.69 6.46
CA ALA A 154 -15.17 3.47 6.16
C ALA A 154 -15.44 2.67 7.43
N ALA A 155 -16.72 2.26 7.58
CA ALA A 155 -17.15 1.53 8.76
C ALA A 155 -16.32 0.25 8.99
N PRO A 156 -16.20 -0.23 10.23
CA PRO A 156 -15.37 -1.40 10.56
C PRO A 156 -15.74 -2.67 9.76
N ASN A 157 -17.00 -2.80 9.40
CA ASN A 157 -17.54 -3.90 8.60
C ASN A 157 -17.45 -3.68 7.07
N GLN A 158 -16.77 -2.65 6.64
CA GLN A 158 -16.48 -2.38 5.23
C GLN A 158 -15.03 -2.68 4.92
N ARG A 159 -14.75 -3.13 3.71
CA ARG A 159 -13.40 -3.34 3.19
C ARG A 159 -13.18 -2.44 1.99
N ILE A 160 -12.11 -1.65 2.03
CA ILE A 160 -11.65 -0.89 0.88
C ILE A 160 -10.66 -1.76 0.11
N LYS A 161 -10.84 -1.84 -1.19
CA LYS A 161 -9.97 -2.60 -2.09
C LYS A 161 -9.66 -1.79 -3.34
N LEU A 162 -8.37 -1.76 -3.70
CA LEU A 162 -7.95 -1.26 -5.00
C LEU A 162 -8.15 -2.35 -6.06
N VAL A 163 -8.78 -1.99 -7.15
CA VAL A 163 -9.02 -2.84 -8.32
C VAL A 163 -8.28 -2.23 -9.52
N GLY A 164 -7.63 -3.07 -10.30
CA GLY A 164 -6.82 -2.63 -11.43
C GLY A 164 -6.30 -3.78 -12.27
N PRO A 165 -5.24 -3.57 -13.07
CA PRO A 165 -4.43 -2.32 -13.10
C PRO A 165 -5.03 -1.17 -13.91
N GLU A 166 -5.88 -1.42 -14.91
CA GLU A 166 -6.41 -0.38 -15.79
C GLU A 166 -7.92 -0.56 -16.00
N PRO A 167 -8.73 0.44 -15.61
CA PRO A 167 -8.37 1.58 -14.77
C PRO A 167 -8.27 1.21 -13.29
N LEU A 168 -7.40 1.91 -12.54
CA LEU A 168 -7.34 1.80 -11.09
C LEU A 168 -8.58 2.42 -10.45
N ARG A 169 -9.27 1.66 -9.62
CA ARG A 169 -10.47 2.10 -8.88
C ARG A 169 -10.46 1.58 -7.46
N LEU A 170 -10.89 2.42 -6.54
CA LEU A 170 -11.19 2.00 -5.17
C LEU A 170 -12.66 1.57 -5.07
N ILE A 171 -12.89 0.40 -4.52
CA ILE A 171 -14.23 -0.12 -4.24
C ILE A 171 -14.37 -0.40 -2.74
N THR A 172 -15.56 -0.15 -2.23
CA THR A 172 -15.94 -0.53 -0.87
C THR A 172 -16.81 -1.77 -0.93
N GLN A 173 -16.44 -2.79 -0.19
CA GLN A 173 -17.17 -4.06 -0.10
C GLN A 173 -17.61 -4.29 1.33
N ALA A 174 -18.75 -4.97 1.53
CA ALA A 174 -19.09 -5.48 2.86
C ALA A 174 -18.02 -6.47 3.29
N GLY A 175 -17.38 -6.20 4.42
CA GLY A 175 -16.43 -7.13 5.04
C GLY A 175 -17.20 -8.15 5.87
N ASN A 176 -16.73 -9.39 5.94
CA ASN A 176 -17.17 -10.29 6.99
C ASN A 176 -16.68 -9.70 8.31
N ALA A 177 -17.58 -9.57 9.30
CA ALA A 177 -17.19 -9.22 10.65
C ALA A 177 -16.16 -10.27 11.15
N PRO A 178 -15.15 -9.85 11.93
CA PRO A 178 -14.18 -10.77 12.52
C PRO A 178 -14.83 -11.78 13.43
#